data_a76449a8e585dc7506ca59b586ef4cdd
#
_entry.id   a76449a8e585dc7506ca59b586ef4cdd
#
_cell.length_a   1.000
_cell.length_b   1.000
_cell.length_c   1.000
_cell.angle_alpha   90.00
_cell.angle_beta   90.00
_cell.angle_gamma   90.00
#
_symmetry.space_group_name_H-M   'P 1'
#
loop_
_entity.id
_entity.type
_entity.pdbx_description
1 polymer ?
#
loop_
_entity_poly.entity_id
_entity_poly.type
_entity_poly.pdbx_seq_one_letter_code
_entity_poly.pdbx_strand_id
1 'polypeptide(L)'
;MKENKYDDNIFFQKYSQMSRSQQGLAGAGEWETLRKLLPDFKDKRVLDLGCGYGWHCIYAMEHGASSVVGVDISHKMLEVAKEKTHFPQVEYKCCAIEDVEFPEESFDVILSSLAFHYVADYEILVKKIYRILKSGGKLVFTVEHPVFTAYGTQDWHYNEKGEILHFPVDNYYYEGKRTAVFLGEKVTKYHRTLTTYLNTLLSNGFIINRIVEPQPPEYMMDIPGMQDEMRRPIMLIVSANKKVDR
;
A
#
# COMPACT_ATOMS: atom_id res chain seq x y z
N MET A 1 -13.94 -12.82 10.08
CA MET A 1 -14.41 -11.80 9.11
C MET A 1 -13.24 -10.83 8.93
N LYS A 2 -12.81 -10.60 7.71
CA LYS A 2 -11.76 -9.62 7.41
C LYS A 2 -12.33 -8.22 7.64
N GLU A 3 -11.53 -7.34 8.21
CA GLU A 3 -11.98 -5.98 8.51
C GLU A 3 -12.15 -5.18 7.22
N ASN A 4 -13.32 -4.56 7.06
CA ASN A 4 -13.62 -3.69 5.92
C ASN A 4 -14.22 -2.37 6.43
N LYS A 5 -13.39 -1.53 7.03
CA LYS A 5 -13.80 -0.20 7.51
C LYS A 5 -14.18 0.75 6.38
N TYR A 6 -13.68 0.52 5.18
CA TYR A 6 -13.91 1.39 4.02
C TYR A 6 -15.36 1.32 3.49
N ASP A 7 -16.16 0.33 3.90
CA ASP A 7 -17.61 0.29 3.62
C ASP A 7 -18.46 0.95 4.73
N ASP A 8 -17.87 1.33 5.87
CA ASP A 8 -18.54 2.15 6.86
C ASP A 8 -18.79 3.57 6.32
N ASN A 9 -20.03 4.07 6.47
CA ASN A 9 -20.43 5.35 5.86
C ASN A 9 -19.63 6.54 6.41
N ILE A 10 -19.39 6.58 7.71
CA ILE A 10 -18.72 7.69 8.38
C ILE A 10 -17.23 7.67 8.01
N PHE A 11 -16.61 6.48 8.07
CA PHE A 11 -15.22 6.31 7.70
C PHE A 11 -14.99 6.66 6.22
N PHE A 12 -15.81 6.14 5.33
CA PHE A 12 -15.73 6.42 3.89
C PHE A 12 -15.86 7.92 3.58
N GLN A 13 -16.82 8.61 4.22
CA GLN A 13 -16.98 10.06 4.06
C GLN A 13 -15.73 10.81 4.51
N LYS A 14 -15.15 10.47 5.67
CA LYS A 14 -13.90 11.08 6.13
C LYS A 14 -12.73 10.78 5.18
N TYR A 15 -12.64 9.52 4.71
CA TYR A 15 -11.60 9.12 3.75
C TYR A 15 -11.70 9.89 2.43
N SER A 16 -12.92 10.13 1.94
CA SER A 16 -13.13 10.89 0.71
C SER A 16 -12.63 12.34 0.77
N GLN A 17 -12.44 12.90 1.99
CA GLN A 17 -11.90 14.25 2.16
C GLN A 17 -10.36 14.30 2.20
N MET A 18 -9.68 13.17 2.23
CA MET A 18 -8.21 13.15 2.21
C MET A 18 -7.67 13.65 0.88
N SER A 19 -6.50 14.30 0.92
CA SER A 19 -5.83 14.82 -0.27
C SER A 19 -5.67 13.75 -1.37
N ARG A 20 -5.21 12.54 -1.00
CA ARG A 20 -5.08 11.41 -1.94
C ARG A 20 -6.40 10.94 -2.56
N SER A 21 -7.51 11.12 -1.86
CA SER A 21 -8.84 10.79 -2.38
C SER A 21 -9.36 11.82 -3.37
N GLN A 22 -9.07 13.10 -3.12
CA GLN A 22 -9.54 14.21 -3.93
C GLN A 22 -8.63 14.50 -5.12
N GLN A 23 -7.32 14.50 -4.91
CA GLN A 23 -6.31 14.87 -5.89
C GLN A 23 -5.62 13.66 -6.55
N GLY A 24 -6.03 12.44 -6.17
CA GLY A 24 -5.43 11.21 -6.69
C GLY A 24 -3.97 11.05 -6.29
N LEU A 25 -3.17 10.56 -7.22
CA LEU A 25 -1.75 10.29 -6.97
C LEU A 25 -0.97 11.56 -6.61
N ALA A 26 -1.32 12.72 -7.16
CA ALA A 26 -0.68 13.99 -6.82
C ALA A 26 -0.88 14.41 -5.35
N GLY A 27 -1.97 13.95 -4.72
CA GLY A 27 -2.25 14.18 -3.31
C GLY A 27 -1.61 13.17 -2.36
N ALA A 28 -0.84 12.21 -2.87
CA ALA A 28 -0.15 11.20 -2.08
C ALA A 28 1.33 11.57 -1.91
N GLY A 29 1.75 11.83 -0.67
CA GLY A 29 3.11 12.33 -0.39
C GLY A 29 4.24 11.41 -0.83
N GLU A 30 3.98 10.09 -0.90
CA GLU A 30 4.94 9.11 -1.38
C GLU A 30 5.03 9.01 -2.91
N TRP A 31 4.09 9.61 -3.64
CA TRP A 31 3.92 9.38 -5.07
C TRP A 31 5.17 9.69 -5.92
N GLU A 32 5.78 10.85 -5.70
CA GLU A 32 6.97 11.26 -6.46
C GLU A 32 8.15 10.29 -6.30
N THR A 33 8.23 9.62 -5.16
CA THR A 33 9.22 8.58 -4.90
C THR A 33 8.78 7.25 -5.48
N LEU A 34 7.53 6.85 -5.25
CA LEU A 34 6.97 5.59 -5.73
C LEU A 34 7.02 5.49 -7.27
N ARG A 35 6.62 6.53 -7.99
CA ARG A 35 6.58 6.51 -9.46
C ARG A 35 7.95 6.25 -10.11
N LYS A 36 9.05 6.65 -9.47
CA LYS A 36 10.42 6.38 -9.94
C LYS A 36 10.84 4.91 -9.79
N LEU A 37 10.11 4.15 -8.99
CA LEU A 37 10.35 2.72 -8.72
C LEU A 37 9.42 1.83 -9.55
N LEU A 38 8.38 2.41 -10.16
CA LEU A 38 7.47 1.67 -11.01
C LEU A 38 8.19 1.22 -12.30
N PRO A 39 7.85 0.03 -12.82
CA PRO A 39 8.38 -0.42 -14.12
C PRO A 39 7.73 0.32 -15.29
N ASP A 40 8.27 0.12 -16.47
CA ASP A 40 7.55 0.40 -17.71
C ASP A 40 6.31 -0.51 -17.81
N PHE A 41 5.15 0.11 -18.04
CA PHE A 41 3.86 -0.59 -18.13
C PHE A 41 3.50 -0.99 -19.56
N LYS A 42 4.24 -0.51 -20.56
CA LYS A 42 3.92 -0.77 -21.97
C LYS A 42 3.74 -2.26 -22.24
N ASP A 43 2.57 -2.61 -22.78
CA ASP A 43 2.14 -3.97 -23.14
C ASP A 43 2.10 -4.96 -21.94
N LYS A 44 2.10 -4.46 -20.69
CA LYS A 44 2.09 -5.28 -19.47
C LYS A 44 0.68 -5.54 -18.98
N ARG A 45 0.47 -6.73 -18.41
CA ARG A 45 -0.69 -7.06 -17.61
C ARG A 45 -0.40 -6.76 -16.13
N VAL A 46 -1.20 -5.90 -15.54
CA VAL A 46 -0.98 -5.34 -14.19
C VAL A 46 -2.05 -5.82 -13.22
N LEU A 47 -1.66 -6.12 -11.98
CA LEU A 47 -2.55 -6.37 -10.85
C LEU A 47 -2.28 -5.31 -9.77
N ASP A 48 -3.33 -4.65 -9.30
CA ASP A 48 -3.28 -3.71 -8.17
C ASP A 48 -4.06 -4.29 -6.99
N LEU A 49 -3.33 -4.65 -5.92
CA LEU A 49 -3.86 -5.29 -4.72
C LEU A 49 -4.15 -4.25 -3.62
N GLY A 50 -5.43 -4.03 -3.33
CA GLY A 50 -5.90 -2.93 -2.48
C GLY A 50 -5.99 -1.63 -3.28
N CYS A 51 -6.63 -1.68 -4.44
CA CYS A 51 -6.59 -0.61 -5.43
C CYS A 51 -7.37 0.67 -5.03
N GLY A 52 -8.21 0.59 -3.99
CA GLY A 52 -9.02 1.72 -3.52
C GLY A 52 -9.82 2.38 -4.65
N TYR A 53 -9.61 3.67 -4.89
CA TYR A 53 -10.25 4.44 -5.97
C TYR A 53 -9.66 4.19 -7.36
N GLY A 54 -8.76 3.20 -7.52
CA GLY A 54 -8.21 2.79 -8.82
C GLY A 54 -7.17 3.72 -9.42
N TRP A 55 -6.59 4.64 -8.65
CA TRP A 55 -5.63 5.61 -9.18
C TRP A 55 -4.39 4.97 -9.84
N HIS A 56 -3.85 3.90 -9.27
CA HIS A 56 -2.73 3.18 -9.87
C HIS A 56 -3.17 2.37 -11.09
N CYS A 57 -4.40 1.86 -11.11
CA CYS A 57 -4.98 1.19 -12.27
C CYS A 57 -5.07 2.14 -13.46
N ILE A 58 -5.60 3.35 -13.24
CA ILE A 58 -5.70 4.41 -14.25
C ILE A 58 -4.30 4.79 -14.74
N TYR A 59 -3.36 5.05 -13.80
CA TYR A 59 -1.99 5.40 -14.15
C TYR A 59 -1.31 4.34 -15.01
N ALA A 60 -1.45 3.06 -14.69
CA ALA A 60 -0.88 1.98 -15.49
C ALA A 60 -1.44 1.96 -16.91
N MET A 61 -2.76 2.19 -17.09
CA MET A 61 -3.38 2.29 -18.41
C MET A 61 -2.86 3.50 -19.20
N GLU A 62 -2.77 4.67 -18.60
CA GLU A 62 -2.22 5.88 -19.20
C GLU A 62 -0.75 5.72 -19.63
N HIS A 63 -0.04 4.75 -19.02
CA HIS A 63 1.35 4.42 -19.35
C HIS A 63 1.47 3.13 -20.17
N GLY A 64 0.40 2.75 -20.88
CA GLY A 64 0.44 1.73 -21.93
C GLY A 64 0.26 0.28 -21.46
N ALA A 65 -0.26 0.04 -20.24
CA ALA A 65 -0.61 -1.31 -19.83
C ALA A 65 -1.61 -1.93 -20.81
N SER A 66 -1.44 -3.23 -21.13
CA SER A 66 -2.38 -3.96 -21.99
C SER A 66 -3.70 -4.26 -21.29
N SER A 67 -3.65 -4.52 -19.99
CA SER A 67 -4.83 -4.70 -19.14
C SER A 67 -4.46 -4.53 -17.66
N VAL A 68 -5.43 -4.14 -16.86
CA VAL A 68 -5.27 -3.98 -15.42
C VAL A 68 -6.40 -4.68 -14.67
N VAL A 69 -6.06 -5.39 -13.60
CA VAL A 69 -7.02 -5.88 -12.63
C VAL A 69 -6.80 -5.15 -11.31
N GLY A 70 -7.81 -4.44 -10.85
CA GLY A 70 -7.83 -3.82 -9.51
C GLY A 70 -8.63 -4.69 -8.54
N VAL A 71 -8.08 -4.94 -7.37
CA VAL A 71 -8.74 -5.72 -6.32
C VAL A 71 -8.86 -4.88 -5.05
N ASP A 72 -10.05 -4.80 -4.50
CA ASP A 72 -10.31 -4.19 -3.20
C ASP A 72 -11.42 -4.94 -2.47
N ILE A 73 -11.39 -4.93 -1.14
CA ILE A 73 -12.43 -5.56 -0.32
C ILE A 73 -13.68 -4.67 -0.22
N SER A 74 -13.55 -3.37 -0.44
CA SER A 74 -14.62 -2.39 -0.27
C SER A 74 -15.41 -2.19 -1.56
N HIS A 75 -16.72 -2.43 -1.47
CA HIS A 75 -17.64 -2.12 -2.55
C HIS A 75 -17.66 -0.63 -2.88
N LYS A 76 -17.68 0.24 -1.86
CA LYS A 76 -17.71 1.70 -2.04
C LYS A 76 -16.47 2.23 -2.73
N MET A 77 -15.29 1.68 -2.38
CA MET A 77 -14.06 2.04 -3.06
C MET A 77 -14.13 1.69 -4.54
N LEU A 78 -14.62 0.49 -4.86
CA LEU A 78 -14.71 0.02 -6.24
C LEU A 78 -15.81 0.73 -7.04
N GLU A 79 -16.88 1.21 -6.43
CA GLU A 79 -17.87 2.07 -7.10
C GLU A 79 -17.20 3.35 -7.60
N VAL A 80 -16.46 4.05 -6.72
CA VAL A 80 -15.69 5.24 -7.12
C VAL A 80 -14.62 4.91 -8.16
N ALA A 81 -13.92 3.79 -8.02
CA ALA A 81 -12.92 3.37 -9.00
C ALA A 81 -13.53 3.18 -10.40
N LYS A 82 -14.69 2.54 -10.48
CA LYS A 82 -15.44 2.33 -11.75
C LYS A 82 -15.91 3.64 -12.37
N GLU A 83 -16.42 4.58 -11.54
CA GLU A 83 -16.85 5.91 -12.00
C GLU A 83 -15.71 6.73 -12.60
N LYS A 84 -14.51 6.61 -12.02
CA LYS A 84 -13.32 7.35 -12.46
C LYS A 84 -12.61 6.74 -13.67
N THR A 85 -12.80 5.44 -13.89
CA THR A 85 -12.06 4.68 -14.92
C THR A 85 -12.79 4.70 -16.24
N HIS A 86 -12.13 5.23 -17.29
CA HIS A 86 -12.65 5.27 -18.66
C HIS A 86 -11.99 4.26 -19.61
N PHE A 87 -11.21 3.32 -19.06
CA PHE A 87 -10.49 2.31 -19.82
C PHE A 87 -11.23 0.97 -19.75
N PRO A 88 -11.74 0.43 -20.87
CA PRO A 88 -12.47 -0.86 -20.88
C PRO A 88 -11.58 -2.07 -20.55
N GLN A 89 -10.25 -1.89 -20.58
CA GLN A 89 -9.27 -2.93 -20.23
C GLN A 89 -9.01 -3.04 -18.72
N VAL A 90 -9.67 -2.23 -17.90
CA VAL A 90 -9.58 -2.31 -16.43
C VAL A 90 -10.74 -3.14 -15.90
N GLU A 91 -10.42 -4.21 -15.17
CA GLU A 91 -11.39 -5.02 -14.44
C GLU A 91 -11.24 -4.76 -12.93
N TYR A 92 -12.35 -4.54 -12.22
CA TYR A 92 -12.36 -4.43 -10.76
C TYR A 92 -13.03 -5.63 -10.11
N LYS A 93 -12.32 -6.26 -9.14
CA LYS A 93 -12.81 -7.41 -8.37
C LYS A 93 -12.97 -7.06 -6.90
N CYS A 94 -14.19 -7.25 -6.37
CA CYS A 94 -14.47 -7.07 -4.96
C CYS A 94 -14.14 -8.33 -4.18
N CYS A 95 -12.95 -8.40 -3.62
CA CYS A 95 -12.53 -9.48 -2.71
C CYS A 95 -11.35 -9.03 -1.85
N ALA A 96 -11.13 -9.74 -0.75
CA ALA A 96 -9.93 -9.51 0.05
C ALA A 96 -8.67 -9.94 -0.71
N ILE A 97 -7.55 -9.22 -0.48
CA ILE A 97 -6.26 -9.50 -1.12
C ILE A 97 -5.82 -10.96 -0.89
N GLU A 98 -6.08 -11.49 0.32
CA GLU A 98 -5.72 -12.87 0.67
C GLU A 98 -6.54 -13.93 -0.08
N ASP A 99 -7.72 -13.55 -0.59
CA ASP A 99 -8.65 -14.48 -1.23
C ASP A 99 -8.56 -14.46 -2.77
N VAL A 100 -7.72 -13.57 -3.35
CA VAL A 100 -7.56 -13.54 -4.80
C VAL A 100 -7.04 -14.87 -5.32
N GLU A 101 -7.63 -15.33 -6.42
CA GLU A 101 -7.17 -16.50 -7.14
C GLU A 101 -6.99 -16.14 -8.61
N PHE A 102 -5.79 -16.38 -9.12
CA PHE A 102 -5.41 -16.21 -10.51
C PHE A 102 -4.53 -17.39 -10.94
N PRO A 103 -4.51 -17.74 -12.22
CA PRO A 103 -3.56 -18.71 -12.74
C PRO A 103 -2.12 -18.30 -12.45
N GLU A 104 -1.22 -19.26 -12.44
CA GLU A 104 0.21 -19.00 -12.32
C GLU A 104 0.69 -18.10 -13.46
N GLU A 105 1.68 -17.26 -13.19
CA GLU A 105 2.31 -16.40 -14.19
C GLU A 105 1.34 -15.52 -15.00
N SER A 106 0.28 -15.03 -14.34
CA SER A 106 -0.78 -14.24 -14.97
C SER A 106 -0.39 -12.78 -15.18
N PHE A 107 0.52 -12.23 -14.37
CA PHE A 107 0.79 -10.79 -14.36
C PHE A 107 2.27 -10.48 -14.55
N ASP A 108 2.55 -9.45 -15.33
CA ASP A 108 3.90 -8.91 -15.52
C ASP A 108 4.32 -7.99 -14.37
N VAL A 109 3.33 -7.28 -13.79
CA VAL A 109 3.53 -6.34 -12.70
C VAL A 109 2.43 -6.51 -11.66
N ILE A 110 2.83 -6.54 -10.38
CA ILE A 110 1.89 -6.49 -9.25
C ILE A 110 2.23 -5.25 -8.42
N LEU A 111 1.22 -4.45 -8.16
CA LEU A 111 1.28 -3.25 -7.33
C LEU A 111 0.47 -3.45 -6.06
N SER A 112 0.85 -2.76 -4.99
CA SER A 112 0.00 -2.57 -3.82
C SER A 112 0.41 -1.31 -3.09
N SER A 113 -0.51 -0.41 -2.85
CA SER A 113 -0.22 0.81 -2.10
C SER A 113 -0.98 0.84 -0.80
N LEU A 114 -0.25 0.84 0.32
CA LEU A 114 -0.76 0.95 1.69
C LEU A 114 -1.85 -0.07 2.05
N ALA A 115 -1.72 -1.32 1.56
CA ALA A 115 -2.71 -2.36 1.80
C ALA A 115 -2.17 -3.60 2.56
N PHE A 116 -0.90 -4.00 2.39
CA PHE A 116 -0.38 -5.24 2.97
C PHE A 116 -0.29 -5.24 4.51
N HIS A 117 -0.28 -4.08 5.15
CA HIS A 117 -0.33 -4.00 6.61
C HIS A 117 -1.72 -4.32 7.20
N TYR A 118 -2.76 -4.48 6.36
CA TYR A 118 -4.07 -5.01 6.77
C TYR A 118 -4.15 -6.54 6.67
N VAL A 119 -3.18 -7.19 6.04
CA VAL A 119 -3.17 -8.65 5.83
C VAL A 119 -2.55 -9.35 7.03
N ALA A 120 -3.26 -10.35 7.58
CA ALA A 120 -2.81 -11.07 8.77
C ALA A 120 -1.62 -12.00 8.47
N ASP A 121 -1.66 -12.73 7.38
CA ASP A 121 -0.61 -13.66 6.98
C ASP A 121 0.14 -13.15 5.74
N TYR A 122 1.23 -12.43 5.99
CA TYR A 122 2.05 -11.85 4.93
C TYR A 122 2.83 -12.89 4.14
N GLU A 123 3.26 -13.99 4.79
CA GLU A 123 4.03 -15.03 4.12
C GLU A 123 3.17 -15.78 3.08
N ILE A 124 1.93 -16.14 3.45
CA ILE A 124 0.98 -16.75 2.51
C ILE A 124 0.69 -15.80 1.34
N LEU A 125 0.52 -14.51 1.61
CA LEU A 125 0.32 -13.52 0.56
C LEU A 125 1.52 -13.44 -0.38
N VAL A 126 2.75 -13.38 0.15
CA VAL A 126 3.98 -13.32 -0.67
C VAL A 126 4.13 -14.57 -1.55
N LYS A 127 3.86 -15.77 -1.02
CA LYS A 127 3.85 -17.02 -1.80
C LYS A 127 2.84 -16.97 -2.95
N LYS A 128 1.64 -16.47 -2.67
CA LYS A 128 0.59 -16.31 -3.68
C LYS A 128 1.02 -15.30 -4.76
N ILE A 129 1.55 -14.14 -4.36
CA ILE A 129 2.06 -13.12 -5.31
C ILE A 129 3.18 -13.71 -6.18
N TYR A 130 4.12 -14.44 -5.59
CA TYR A 130 5.21 -15.09 -6.35
C TYR A 130 4.68 -16.05 -7.40
N ARG A 131 3.67 -16.86 -7.05
CA ARG A 131 3.04 -17.83 -7.97
C ARG A 131 2.38 -17.15 -9.16
N ILE A 132 1.61 -16.09 -8.94
CA ILE A 132 0.84 -15.41 -10.00
C ILE A 132 1.65 -14.40 -10.81
N LEU A 133 2.83 -14.00 -10.33
CA LEU A 133 3.76 -13.13 -11.03
C LEU A 133 4.57 -13.95 -12.05
N LYS A 134 4.70 -13.45 -13.28
CA LYS A 134 5.52 -14.07 -14.33
C LYS A 134 7.00 -14.10 -13.95
N SER A 135 7.76 -15.03 -14.52
CA SER A 135 9.21 -15.05 -14.43
C SER A 135 9.78 -13.68 -14.89
N GLY A 136 10.66 -13.06 -14.09
CA GLY A 136 11.16 -11.71 -14.28
C GLY A 136 10.17 -10.58 -14.00
N GLY A 137 8.92 -10.90 -13.63
CA GLY A 137 7.90 -9.91 -13.28
C GLY A 137 8.24 -9.08 -12.06
N LYS A 138 7.62 -7.92 -11.92
CA LYS A 138 7.89 -6.94 -10.87
C LYS A 138 6.77 -6.86 -9.82
N LEU A 139 7.18 -6.84 -8.56
CA LEU A 139 6.36 -6.47 -7.41
C LEU A 139 6.82 -5.11 -6.89
N VAL A 140 5.92 -4.13 -6.79
CA VAL A 140 6.19 -2.87 -6.10
C VAL A 140 5.07 -2.63 -5.10
N PHE A 141 5.41 -2.41 -3.84
CA PHE A 141 4.40 -2.12 -2.83
C PHE A 141 4.86 -1.08 -1.83
N THR A 142 3.89 -0.41 -1.22
CA THR A 142 4.08 0.44 -0.07
C THR A 142 3.31 -0.11 1.13
N VAL A 143 3.90 0.04 2.30
CA VAL A 143 3.26 -0.28 3.58
C VAL A 143 3.54 0.83 4.59
N GLU A 144 2.73 0.89 5.62
CA GLU A 144 3.14 1.68 6.79
C GLU A 144 4.44 1.13 7.35
N HIS A 145 5.36 2.03 7.66
CA HIS A 145 6.70 1.67 8.13
C HIS A 145 6.64 0.92 9.48
N PRO A 146 7.50 -0.08 9.71
CA PRO A 146 7.57 -0.79 10.99
C PRO A 146 7.73 0.12 12.22
N VAL A 147 8.51 1.19 12.12
CA VAL A 147 8.61 2.21 13.19
C VAL A 147 7.24 2.84 13.48
N PHE A 148 6.46 3.13 12.45
CA PHE A 148 5.15 3.76 12.58
C PHE A 148 4.10 2.81 13.18
N THR A 149 4.17 1.51 12.87
CA THR A 149 3.19 0.52 13.34
C THR A 149 3.53 -0.11 14.69
N ALA A 150 4.75 0.03 15.19
CA ALA A 150 5.23 -0.67 16.39
C ALA A 150 4.39 -0.35 17.64
N TYR A 151 4.18 0.95 17.92
CA TYR A 151 3.48 1.40 19.14
C TYR A 151 1.97 1.13 19.13
N GLY A 152 1.36 0.94 17.98
CA GLY A 152 -0.06 0.59 17.86
C GLY A 152 -0.95 1.79 17.59
N THR A 153 -1.11 2.74 18.49
CA THR A 153 -1.99 3.92 18.30
C THR A 153 -1.53 4.84 17.17
N GLN A 154 -0.23 4.83 16.86
CA GLN A 154 0.39 5.65 15.82
C GLN A 154 0.36 7.15 16.13
N ASP A 155 0.22 7.49 17.40
CA ASP A 155 0.18 8.88 17.88
C ASP A 155 1.55 9.38 18.36
N TRP A 156 1.73 10.70 18.31
CA TRP A 156 2.84 11.39 18.94
C TRP A 156 2.70 11.40 20.47
N HIS A 157 3.80 11.48 21.16
CA HIS A 157 3.84 11.79 22.58
C HIS A 157 3.92 13.30 22.78
N TYR A 158 3.02 13.83 23.60
CA TYR A 158 2.90 15.27 23.85
C TYR A 158 3.25 15.61 25.28
N ASN A 159 3.71 16.84 25.52
CA ASN A 159 3.83 17.39 26.85
C ASN A 159 2.49 17.95 27.34
N GLU A 160 2.46 18.47 28.59
CA GLU A 160 1.25 19.05 29.20
C GLU A 160 0.70 20.27 28.45
N LYS A 161 1.51 20.91 27.60
CA LYS A 161 1.11 22.05 26.76
C LYS A 161 0.60 21.64 25.37
N GLY A 162 0.58 20.35 25.06
CA GLY A 162 0.17 19.83 23.75
C GLY A 162 1.27 19.94 22.66
N GLU A 163 2.54 20.17 23.06
CA GLU A 163 3.65 20.20 22.12
C GLU A 163 4.20 18.79 21.88
N ILE A 164 4.52 18.46 20.62
CA ILE A 164 5.07 17.17 20.25
C ILE A 164 6.48 16.99 20.81
N LEU A 165 6.66 16.03 21.70
CA LEU A 165 7.97 15.66 22.26
C LEU A 165 8.72 14.71 21.34
N HIS A 166 8.16 13.54 21.08
CA HIS A 166 8.75 12.50 20.24
C HIS A 166 7.69 11.53 19.72
N PHE A 167 8.05 10.72 18.74
CA PHE A 167 7.25 9.58 18.31
C PHE A 167 7.69 8.32 19.07
N PRO A 168 6.81 7.66 19.84
CA PRO A 168 7.20 6.49 20.62
C PRO A 168 7.36 5.27 19.72
N VAL A 169 8.45 4.54 19.90
CA VAL A 169 8.67 3.22 19.30
C VAL A 169 8.75 2.21 20.42
N ASP A 170 7.73 1.35 20.53
CA ASP A 170 7.65 0.32 21.54
C ASP A 170 7.08 -0.97 20.94
N ASN A 171 7.36 -2.09 21.58
CA ASN A 171 6.89 -3.40 21.14
C ASN A 171 7.31 -3.81 19.70
N TYR A 172 8.43 -3.25 19.18
CA TYR A 172 8.90 -3.45 17.81
C TYR A 172 9.13 -4.92 17.45
N TYR A 173 9.60 -5.74 18.38
CA TYR A 173 9.84 -7.16 18.12
C TYR A 173 8.63 -8.06 18.39
N TYR A 174 7.57 -7.53 18.97
CA TYR A 174 6.31 -8.23 19.15
C TYR A 174 5.42 -8.00 17.95
N GLU A 175 5.56 -8.85 16.94
CA GLU A 175 4.76 -8.75 15.72
C GLU A 175 3.30 -9.15 15.93
N GLY A 176 2.43 -8.81 14.99
CA GLY A 176 1.03 -9.20 14.95
C GLY A 176 0.07 -8.02 15.05
N LYS A 177 -1.14 -8.33 15.53
CA LYS A 177 -2.27 -7.40 15.53
C LYS A 177 -1.98 -6.13 16.33
N ARG A 178 -2.35 -4.99 15.74
CA ARG A 178 -2.41 -3.66 16.37
C ARG A 178 -3.79 -3.06 16.16
N THR A 179 -4.21 -2.25 17.11
CA THR A 179 -5.38 -1.38 16.96
C THR A 179 -4.87 0.04 16.81
N ALA A 180 -4.94 0.56 15.60
CA ALA A 180 -4.60 1.94 15.30
C ALA A 180 -5.86 2.80 15.28
N VAL A 181 -5.68 4.13 15.40
CA VAL A 181 -6.75 5.11 15.18
C VAL A 181 -6.47 5.79 13.84
N PHE A 182 -7.39 5.63 12.89
CA PHE A 182 -7.29 6.27 11.59
C PHE A 182 -8.62 6.97 11.27
N LEU A 183 -8.55 8.25 10.95
CA LEU A 183 -9.73 9.11 10.73
C LEU A 183 -10.72 9.11 11.90
N GLY A 184 -10.20 8.96 13.15
CA GLY A 184 -11.00 8.91 14.37
C GLY A 184 -11.69 7.58 14.64
N GLU A 185 -11.42 6.54 13.84
CA GLU A 185 -11.97 5.20 13.97
C GLU A 185 -10.89 4.18 14.30
N LYS A 186 -11.25 3.16 15.08
CA LYS A 186 -10.35 2.04 15.35
C LYS A 186 -10.26 1.14 14.12
N VAL A 187 -9.05 0.89 13.67
CA VAL A 187 -8.75 -0.02 12.56
C VAL A 187 -7.74 -1.07 12.99
N THR A 188 -7.93 -2.29 12.52
CA THR A 188 -6.96 -3.37 12.74
C THR A 188 -5.86 -3.31 11.70
N LYS A 189 -4.61 -3.30 12.16
CA LYS A 189 -3.41 -3.43 11.34
C LYS A 189 -2.52 -4.53 11.89
N TYR A 190 -1.58 -5.01 11.10
CA TYR A 190 -0.62 -6.04 11.52
C TYR A 190 0.78 -5.46 11.42
N HIS A 191 1.37 -5.24 12.59
CA HIS A 191 2.76 -4.83 12.70
C HIS A 191 3.68 -6.00 12.34
N ARG A 192 4.71 -5.69 11.56
CA ARG A 192 5.83 -6.58 11.23
C ARG A 192 7.12 -5.79 11.28
N THR A 193 8.20 -6.46 11.67
CA THR A 193 9.52 -5.85 11.61
C THR A 193 9.97 -5.66 10.16
N LEU A 194 10.93 -4.77 9.95
CA LEU A 194 11.59 -4.63 8.65
C LEU A 194 12.19 -5.97 8.19
N THR A 195 12.79 -6.71 9.13
CA THR A 195 13.33 -8.05 8.89
C THR A 195 12.27 -8.98 8.28
N THR A 196 11.08 -9.04 8.88
CA THR A 196 10.00 -9.90 8.39
C THR A 196 9.54 -9.48 6.99
N TYR A 197 9.32 -8.18 6.72
CA TYR A 197 8.94 -7.75 5.39
C TYR A 197 9.96 -8.17 4.33
N LEU A 198 11.25 -7.95 4.57
CA LEU A 198 12.29 -8.18 3.56
C LEU A 198 12.68 -9.64 3.43
N ASN A 199 12.89 -10.33 4.55
CA ASN A 199 13.33 -11.74 4.50
C ASN A 199 12.23 -12.66 4.00
N THR A 200 10.95 -12.35 4.23
CA THR A 200 9.86 -13.13 3.62
C THR A 200 9.92 -13.07 2.09
N LEU A 201 10.24 -11.91 1.50
CA LEU A 201 10.44 -11.81 0.05
C LEU A 201 11.63 -12.64 -0.40
N LEU A 202 12.79 -12.47 0.23
CA LEU A 202 14.02 -13.18 -0.11
C LEU A 202 13.86 -14.71 -0.01
N SER A 203 13.24 -15.17 1.07
CA SER A 203 13.01 -16.61 1.32
C SER A 203 12.01 -17.24 0.35
N ASN A 204 11.15 -16.42 -0.28
CA ASN A 204 10.22 -16.86 -1.32
C ASN A 204 10.71 -16.61 -2.75
N GLY A 205 12.02 -16.36 -2.95
CA GLY A 205 12.65 -16.30 -4.26
C GLY A 205 12.63 -14.94 -4.96
N PHE A 206 12.15 -13.89 -4.30
CA PHE A 206 12.26 -12.54 -4.83
C PHE A 206 13.68 -11.99 -4.74
N ILE A 207 14.04 -11.15 -5.71
CA ILE A 207 15.22 -10.29 -5.67
C ILE A 207 14.78 -8.89 -5.35
N ILE A 208 15.18 -8.37 -4.19
CA ILE A 208 14.87 -6.99 -3.79
C ILE A 208 15.77 -6.03 -4.56
N ASN A 209 15.18 -5.11 -5.31
CA ASN A 209 15.91 -4.13 -6.11
C ASN A 209 16.13 -2.81 -5.37
N ARG A 210 15.10 -2.35 -4.66
CA ARG A 210 15.12 -1.10 -3.89
C ARG A 210 14.26 -1.21 -2.64
N ILE A 211 14.72 -0.55 -1.59
CA ILE A 211 14.02 -0.30 -0.34
C ILE A 211 14.14 1.21 -0.14
N VAL A 212 13.01 1.90 0.05
CA VAL A 212 12.99 3.35 0.18
C VAL A 212 12.03 3.76 1.30
N GLU A 213 12.47 4.66 2.15
CA GLU A 213 11.66 5.38 3.13
C GLU A 213 11.36 6.76 2.52
N PRO A 214 10.17 6.96 1.93
CA PRO A 214 9.86 8.22 1.27
C PRO A 214 9.72 9.35 2.30
N GLN A 215 10.36 10.47 2.03
CA GLN A 215 10.18 11.70 2.78
C GLN A 215 9.03 12.51 2.19
N PRO A 216 8.34 13.33 2.99
CA PRO A 216 7.41 14.31 2.47
C PRO A 216 8.08 15.20 1.41
N PRO A 217 7.42 15.43 0.26
CA PRO A 217 8.00 16.27 -0.78
C PRO A 217 8.05 17.74 -0.35
N GLU A 218 9.03 18.48 -0.86
CA GLU A 218 9.30 19.87 -0.48
C GLU A 218 8.05 20.76 -0.60
N TYR A 219 7.24 20.58 -1.64
CA TYR A 219 6.02 21.36 -1.86
C TYR A 219 4.90 21.12 -0.84
N MET A 220 5.02 20.09 0.01
CA MET A 220 4.09 19.81 1.11
C MET A 220 4.56 20.36 2.45
N MET A 221 5.79 20.85 2.57
CA MET A 221 6.39 21.20 3.87
C MET A 221 5.70 22.39 4.57
N ASP A 222 4.96 23.21 3.83
CA ASP A 222 4.15 24.32 4.38
C ASP A 222 2.78 23.85 4.92
N ILE A 223 2.42 22.58 4.69
CA ILE A 223 1.18 22.00 5.24
C ILE A 223 1.38 21.75 6.75
N PRO A 224 0.46 22.21 7.61
CA PRO A 224 0.57 21.98 9.06
C PRO A 224 0.81 20.51 9.42
N GLY A 225 1.81 20.24 10.24
CA GLY A 225 2.21 18.91 10.69
C GLY A 225 3.17 18.18 9.73
N MET A 226 3.37 18.66 8.49
CA MET A 226 4.22 17.97 7.52
C MET A 226 5.71 17.98 7.92
N GLN A 227 6.17 19.03 8.59
CA GLN A 227 7.54 19.09 9.12
C GLN A 227 7.79 18.02 10.20
N ASP A 228 6.79 17.68 11.00
CA ASP A 228 6.90 16.61 11.99
C ASP A 228 7.03 15.24 11.33
N GLU A 229 6.52 15.06 10.11
CA GLU A 229 6.68 13.80 9.35
C GLU A 229 8.16 13.51 9.01
N MET A 230 9.04 14.52 9.01
CA MET A 230 10.49 14.33 8.86
C MET A 230 11.16 13.71 10.09
N ARG A 231 10.46 13.63 11.22
CA ARG A 231 11.02 13.12 12.49
C ARG A 231 10.94 11.61 12.62
N ARG A 232 10.19 10.95 11.75
CA ARG A 232 10.06 9.49 11.68
C ARG A 232 9.62 9.01 10.29
N PRO A 233 9.98 7.80 9.86
CA PRO A 233 9.43 7.23 8.64
C PRO A 233 8.00 6.73 8.89
N ILE A 234 7.06 7.10 8.02
CA ILE A 234 5.67 6.61 8.06
C ILE A 234 5.38 5.52 7.02
N MET A 235 6.18 5.47 5.98
CA MET A 235 5.99 4.53 4.87
C MET A 235 7.29 3.84 4.50
N LEU A 236 7.15 2.63 3.98
CA LEU A 236 8.21 1.84 3.38
C LEU A 236 7.79 1.45 1.98
N ILE A 237 8.63 1.70 0.99
CA ILE A 237 8.45 1.25 -0.38
C ILE A 237 9.45 0.14 -0.66
N VAL A 238 8.96 -0.97 -1.22
CA VAL A 238 9.80 -2.09 -1.65
C VAL A 238 9.53 -2.38 -3.11
N SER A 239 10.60 -2.47 -3.90
CA SER A 239 10.58 -2.95 -5.28
C SER A 239 11.38 -4.24 -5.37
N ALA A 240 10.76 -5.28 -5.91
CA ALA A 240 11.36 -6.61 -6.07
C ALA A 240 10.98 -7.24 -7.41
N ASN A 241 11.76 -8.22 -7.84
CA ASN A 241 11.48 -9.02 -9.04
C ASN A 241 11.35 -10.48 -8.66
N LYS A 242 10.44 -11.21 -9.32
CA LYS A 242 10.54 -12.68 -9.40
C LYS A 242 11.79 -13.04 -10.19
N LYS A 243 12.57 -13.98 -9.67
CA LYS A 243 13.77 -14.45 -10.36
C LYS A 243 13.40 -14.98 -11.75
N VAL A 244 14.27 -14.73 -12.73
CA VAL A 244 14.12 -15.32 -14.06
C VAL A 244 14.53 -16.78 -13.98
N ASP A 245 13.59 -17.68 -14.31
CA ASP A 245 13.90 -19.10 -14.46
C ASP A 245 14.80 -19.25 -15.70
N ARG A 246 15.95 -19.90 -15.53
CA ARG A 246 16.92 -20.16 -16.59
C ARG A 246 16.60 -21.48 -17.27
#